data_0b92f8963947b50f2473f407cee4c9b6
#
_entry.id   0b92f8963947b50f2473f407cee4c9b6
#
_cell.length_a   1.000
_cell.length_b   1.000
_cell.length_c   1.000
_cell.angle_alpha   90.00
_cell.angle_beta   90.00
_cell.angle_gamma   90.00
#
_symmetry.space_group_name_H-M   'P 1'
#
loop_
_entity.id
_entity.type
_entity.pdbx_description
1 polymer ?
#
loop_
_entity_poly.entity_id
_entity_poly.type
_entity_poly.pdbx_seq_one_letter_code
_entity_poly.pdbx_strand_id
1 'polypeptide(L)'
;TNGIVTADALQFLPVNKDAVTTRSASQVAKELAAVEQQELKKKISTLTAELSRLNKQKPVPEMVNSAVEKSKPTDLKIHIRGSIDNLGAIAPRGVLQVANYGPAPEMPTSSSGRLELAQWIVDPANPLTSRVMVNRVWHWLIGAGLVRTVDNFGTTGESPSHPALLDHLAVQFVEQGWSVKKLIRTIVLSRTYRLSSSRGTQQQDPENRLLTHMNRRRLDAESLRDTMLAVGGTLELEMGGSTFPVNLTTDVGFRFQEPRRSVYVPVFRSSLPELFEVFDFANPSLVTGRRDVSTVAPQALFMMNHVFVRTQARLTAERLLRQSELTAGDRIVHAYLQILGRHATQTEVSLSQQFLKSVIDTTEKGQIDAWTQMVQSMFLTIEFRYIR
;
A
#
# COMPACT_ATOMS: atom_id res chain seq x y z
N THR A 1 24.84 45.59 15.77
CA THR A 1 25.89 46.63 15.75
C THR A 1 25.28 47.87 15.12
N ASN A 2 25.02 48.89 15.98
CA ASN A 2 24.53 50.19 15.58
C ASN A 2 25.63 50.90 14.75
N GLY A 3 25.49 50.97 13.48
CA GLY A 3 26.32 51.78 12.57
C GLY A 3 25.82 53.23 12.58
N ILE A 4 26.50 54.11 13.28
CA ILE A 4 26.36 55.56 13.12
C ILE A 4 27.03 55.91 11.79
N VAL A 5 26.23 56.38 10.81
CA VAL A 5 26.77 56.95 9.58
C VAL A 5 27.09 58.40 9.86
N THR A 6 28.38 58.71 10.04
CA THR A 6 28.90 60.09 10.02
C THR A 6 29.12 60.51 8.60
N ALA A 7 28.45 61.58 8.16
CA ALA A 7 28.67 62.16 6.85
C ALA A 7 29.91 63.08 6.88
N ASP A 8 31.05 62.55 6.46
CA ASP A 8 32.26 63.34 6.21
C ASP A 8 32.27 63.82 4.75
N ALA A 9 31.69 64.94 4.48
CA ALA A 9 32.09 65.91 3.44
C ALA A 9 31.05 67.04 3.33
N LEU A 10 31.32 68.15 3.94
CA LEU A 10 30.71 69.44 3.63
C LEU A 10 31.57 70.10 2.55
N GLN A 11 31.08 70.06 1.29
CA GLN A 11 31.74 70.80 0.20
C GLN A 11 31.10 72.19 0.12
N PHE A 12 31.86 73.22 0.42
CA PHE A 12 31.46 74.63 0.25
C PHE A 12 31.64 75.05 -1.19
N LEU A 13 30.55 75.30 -1.89
CA LEU A 13 30.55 75.90 -3.22
C LEU A 13 30.36 77.41 -3.06
N PRO A 14 31.03 78.27 -3.86
CA PRO A 14 30.88 79.74 -3.81
C PRO A 14 29.44 80.10 -4.23
N VAL A 15 28.78 80.87 -3.35
CA VAL A 15 27.37 81.29 -3.58
C VAL A 15 27.46 82.58 -4.45
N ASN A 16 26.85 82.53 -5.65
CA ASN A 16 26.57 83.73 -6.45
C ASN A 16 25.47 84.53 -5.73
N LYS A 17 25.71 85.79 -5.44
CA LYS A 17 24.90 86.60 -4.53
C LYS A 17 23.48 86.93 -4.97
N ASP A 18 23.05 86.54 -6.20
CA ASP A 18 21.78 86.97 -6.74
C ASP A 18 20.62 85.94 -6.75
N ALA A 19 20.76 84.82 -6.07
CA ALA A 19 19.68 83.86 -5.95
C ALA A 19 19.72 83.04 -4.63
N VAL A 20 19.64 83.72 -3.49
CA VAL A 20 19.43 83.02 -2.24
C VAL A 20 17.93 82.92 -1.95
N THR A 21 17.28 81.95 -2.52
CA THR A 21 16.03 81.45 -1.95
C THR A 21 16.37 80.64 -0.71
N THR A 22 16.23 81.26 0.48
CA THR A 22 16.42 80.63 1.78
C THR A 22 15.41 79.48 1.93
N ARG A 23 15.78 78.27 1.51
CA ARG A 23 15.02 77.08 1.87
C ARG A 23 15.11 76.90 3.38
N SER A 24 13.96 76.85 4.10
CA SER A 24 13.96 76.66 5.50
C SER A 24 14.51 75.26 5.87
N ALA A 25 15.22 75.11 6.97
CA ALA A 25 15.77 73.84 7.43
C ALA A 25 14.69 72.74 7.47
N SER A 26 13.45 73.11 7.69
CA SER A 26 12.29 72.22 7.67
C SER A 26 11.93 71.73 6.26
N GLN A 27 12.18 72.53 5.20
CA GLN A 27 11.95 72.08 3.81
C GLN A 27 13.04 71.10 3.34
N VAL A 28 14.28 71.35 3.71
CA VAL A 28 15.40 70.42 3.39
C VAL A 28 15.23 69.10 4.12
N ALA A 29 14.80 69.11 5.38
CA ALA A 29 14.52 67.87 6.14
C ALA A 29 13.35 67.08 5.53
N LYS A 30 12.30 67.74 5.04
CA LYS A 30 11.19 67.09 4.32
C LYS A 30 11.60 66.49 2.98
N GLU A 31 12.47 67.18 2.23
CA GLU A 31 12.98 66.67 0.95
C GLU A 31 13.91 65.47 1.16
N LEU A 32 14.79 65.49 2.16
CA LEU A 32 15.63 64.34 2.56
C LEU A 32 14.78 63.15 3.01
N ALA A 33 13.79 63.37 3.89
CA ALA A 33 12.88 62.34 4.32
C ALA A 33 12.05 61.77 3.14
N ALA A 34 11.66 62.56 2.15
CA ALA A 34 10.99 62.13 0.96
C ALA A 34 11.89 61.25 0.08
N VAL A 35 13.17 61.59 -0.09
CA VAL A 35 14.16 60.80 -0.84
C VAL A 35 14.43 59.47 -0.14
N GLU A 36 14.64 59.48 1.17
CA GLU A 36 14.80 58.26 1.96
C GLU A 36 13.58 57.34 1.88
N GLN A 37 12.38 57.92 1.98
CA GLN A 37 11.15 57.16 1.76
C GLN A 37 11.04 56.56 0.35
N GLN A 38 11.49 57.27 -0.64
CA GLN A 38 11.46 56.80 -2.01
C GLN A 38 12.46 55.65 -2.24
N GLU A 39 13.66 55.76 -1.68
CA GLU A 39 14.67 54.69 -1.68
C GLU A 39 14.21 53.44 -0.91
N LEU A 40 13.61 53.61 0.26
CA LEU A 40 13.02 52.54 1.05
C LEU A 40 11.89 51.84 0.27
N LYS A 41 10.98 52.58 -0.35
CA LYS A 41 9.92 52.04 -1.21
C LYS A 41 10.49 51.23 -2.38
N LYS A 42 11.54 51.72 -3.03
CA LYS A 42 12.22 51.02 -4.11
C LYS A 42 12.87 49.73 -3.63
N LYS A 43 13.50 49.77 -2.47
CA LYS A 43 14.13 48.59 -1.82
C LYS A 43 13.10 47.53 -1.41
N ILE A 44 11.97 47.96 -0.84
CA ILE A 44 10.83 47.10 -0.51
C ILE A 44 10.27 46.43 -1.78
N SER A 45 10.06 47.20 -2.83
CA SER A 45 9.56 46.67 -4.12
C SER A 45 10.51 45.62 -4.70
N THR A 46 11.82 45.86 -4.68
CA THR A 46 12.83 44.92 -5.17
C THR A 46 12.85 43.63 -4.32
N LEU A 47 12.87 43.78 -3.02
CA LEU A 47 12.83 42.60 -2.10
C LEU A 47 11.53 41.80 -2.20
N THR A 48 10.41 42.49 -2.43
CA THR A 48 9.11 41.82 -2.62
C THR A 48 9.09 41.04 -3.94
N ALA A 49 9.66 41.60 -5.01
CA ALA A 49 9.80 40.93 -6.30
C ALA A 49 10.74 39.70 -6.20
N GLU A 50 11.83 39.82 -5.46
CA GLU A 50 12.78 38.73 -5.22
C GLU A 50 12.16 37.63 -4.36
N LEU A 51 11.44 37.99 -3.30
CA LEU A 51 10.67 37.03 -2.47
C LEU A 51 9.65 36.27 -3.31
N SER A 52 8.92 36.98 -4.18
CA SER A 52 7.96 36.37 -5.09
C SER A 52 8.63 35.38 -6.04
N ARG A 53 9.79 35.73 -6.58
CA ARG A 53 10.60 34.85 -7.45
C ARG A 53 11.07 33.61 -6.70
N LEU A 54 11.61 33.78 -5.51
CA LEU A 54 12.09 32.68 -4.66
C LEU A 54 10.95 31.75 -4.24
N ASN A 55 9.78 32.30 -3.90
CA ASN A 55 8.59 31.51 -3.59
C ASN A 55 8.09 30.68 -4.79
N LYS A 56 8.21 31.19 -6.02
CA LYS A 56 7.91 30.42 -7.24
C LYS A 56 8.91 29.32 -7.53
N GLN A 57 10.16 29.49 -7.12
CA GLN A 57 11.23 28.50 -7.27
C GLN A 57 11.32 27.51 -6.11
N LYS A 58 10.60 27.76 -5.00
CA LYS A 58 10.57 26.87 -3.88
C LYS A 58 10.01 25.51 -4.32
N PRO A 59 10.72 24.39 -4.10
CA PRO A 59 10.18 23.08 -4.39
C PRO A 59 8.89 22.89 -3.58
N VAL A 60 7.84 22.45 -4.25
CA VAL A 60 6.59 22.11 -3.58
C VAL A 60 6.87 20.82 -2.80
N PRO A 61 6.83 20.85 -1.45
CA PRO A 61 7.04 19.62 -0.70
C PRO A 61 5.91 18.65 -1.01
N GLU A 62 6.24 17.38 -1.12
CA GLU A 62 5.21 16.34 -1.18
C GLU A 62 4.37 16.42 0.10
N MET A 63 3.07 16.68 -0.08
CA MET A 63 2.14 16.81 1.02
C MET A 63 1.40 15.51 1.23
N VAL A 64 1.34 15.04 2.46
CA VAL A 64 0.56 13.88 2.88
C VAL A 64 -0.51 14.31 3.88
N ASN A 65 -1.66 13.65 3.84
CA ASN A 65 -2.67 13.85 4.86
C ASN A 65 -2.12 13.38 6.22
N SER A 66 -2.12 14.26 7.21
CA SER A 66 -1.64 13.97 8.54
C SER A 66 -2.59 14.49 9.61
N ALA A 67 -2.54 13.86 10.79
CA ALA A 67 -3.25 14.33 11.95
C ALA A 67 -2.44 15.44 12.64
N VAL A 68 -3.10 16.54 12.96
CA VAL A 68 -2.52 17.68 13.64
C VAL A 68 -3.14 17.81 15.03
N GLU A 69 -2.33 18.19 16.02
CA GLU A 69 -2.81 18.46 17.38
C GLU A 69 -3.78 19.64 17.39
N LYS A 70 -4.87 19.50 18.15
CA LYS A 70 -5.72 20.64 18.49
C LYS A 70 -5.01 21.51 19.53
N SER A 71 -5.26 22.81 19.50
CA SER A 71 -4.73 23.77 20.49
C SER A 71 -5.16 23.44 21.93
N LYS A 72 -6.34 22.84 22.10
CA LYS A 72 -6.87 22.37 23.40
C LYS A 72 -7.48 20.96 23.19
N PRO A 73 -6.72 19.91 23.44
CA PRO A 73 -7.25 18.56 23.46
C PRO A 73 -8.27 18.40 24.62
N THR A 74 -9.38 17.76 24.34
CA THR A 74 -10.45 17.53 25.34
C THR A 74 -10.89 16.08 25.32
N ASP A 75 -11.31 15.59 26.48
CA ASP A 75 -11.98 14.30 26.56
C ASP A 75 -13.36 14.37 25.93
N LEU A 76 -13.77 13.29 25.29
CA LEU A 76 -15.05 13.19 24.60
C LEU A 76 -16.11 12.60 25.51
N LYS A 77 -17.37 12.98 25.25
CA LYS A 77 -18.51 12.33 25.88
C LYS A 77 -18.88 11.05 25.12
N ILE A 78 -19.40 10.07 25.85
CA ILE A 78 -19.92 8.83 25.26
C ILE A 78 -21.13 9.17 24.40
N HIS A 79 -21.12 8.78 23.14
CA HIS A 79 -22.27 8.88 22.25
C HIS A 79 -23.19 7.68 22.49
N ILE A 80 -24.27 7.89 23.24
CA ILE A 80 -25.21 6.82 23.61
C ILE A 80 -25.85 6.26 22.34
N ARG A 81 -25.67 4.95 22.12
CA ARG A 81 -26.10 4.23 20.90
C ARG A 81 -25.57 4.84 19.60
N GLY A 82 -24.41 5.51 19.65
CA GLY A 82 -23.79 6.14 18.47
C GLY A 82 -24.43 7.45 18.03
N SER A 83 -25.44 7.97 18.74
CA SER A 83 -26.07 9.25 18.40
C SER A 83 -25.18 10.42 18.81
N ILE A 84 -24.93 11.34 17.87
CA ILE A 84 -24.13 12.56 18.11
C ILE A 84 -24.86 13.56 19.01
N ASP A 85 -26.19 13.49 19.06
CA ASP A 85 -27.04 14.40 19.83
C ASP A 85 -27.37 13.85 21.23
N ASN A 86 -27.13 12.57 21.49
CA ASN A 86 -27.39 11.93 22.77
C ASN A 86 -26.07 11.62 23.48
N LEU A 87 -25.60 12.60 24.28
CA LEU A 87 -24.30 12.56 24.94
C LEU A 87 -24.43 12.10 26.38
N GLY A 88 -23.65 11.08 26.74
CA GLY A 88 -23.52 10.54 28.09
C GLY A 88 -22.38 11.16 28.91
N ALA A 89 -21.80 10.36 29.81
CA ALA A 89 -20.68 10.77 30.64
C ALA A 89 -19.42 11.06 29.81
N ILE A 90 -18.52 11.85 30.38
CA ILE A 90 -17.17 12.08 29.80
C ILE A 90 -16.38 10.77 29.89
N ALA A 91 -15.81 10.35 28.77
CA ALA A 91 -14.85 9.25 28.71
C ALA A 91 -13.44 9.84 28.70
N PRO A 92 -12.66 9.72 29.80
CA PRO A 92 -11.29 10.19 29.83
C PRO A 92 -10.45 9.42 28.82
N ARG A 93 -9.51 10.11 28.19
CA ARG A 93 -8.53 9.49 27.29
C ARG A 93 -7.67 8.50 28.10
N GLY A 94 -7.37 7.36 27.50
CA GLY A 94 -6.62 6.30 28.17
C GLY A 94 -6.40 5.11 27.26
N VAL A 95 -5.90 4.04 27.82
CA VAL A 95 -5.72 2.74 27.17
C VAL A 95 -6.80 1.75 27.64
N LEU A 96 -6.96 0.65 26.90
CA LEU A 96 -7.93 -0.40 27.25
C LEU A 96 -7.52 -1.08 28.55
N GLN A 97 -8.32 -0.98 29.59
CA GLN A 97 -8.04 -1.58 30.91
C GLN A 97 -7.83 -3.10 30.84
N VAL A 98 -8.64 -3.80 30.01
CA VAL A 98 -8.55 -5.25 29.85
C VAL A 98 -7.22 -5.71 29.22
N ALA A 99 -6.55 -4.83 28.46
CA ALA A 99 -5.27 -5.09 27.81
C ALA A 99 -4.08 -4.45 28.59
N ASN A 100 -4.34 -3.89 29.77
CA ASN A 100 -3.32 -3.22 30.55
C ASN A 100 -2.43 -4.25 31.25
N TYR A 101 -1.12 -4.13 31.09
CA TYR A 101 -0.11 -5.03 31.63
C TYR A 101 0.76 -4.36 32.74
N GLY A 102 0.47 -3.11 33.08
CA GLY A 102 1.16 -2.31 34.09
C GLY A 102 0.36 -1.06 34.43
N PRO A 103 0.98 -0.04 35.05
CA PRO A 103 0.32 1.24 35.28
C PRO A 103 -0.07 1.85 33.94
N ALA A 104 -1.33 2.31 33.84
CA ALA A 104 -1.82 2.98 32.63
C ALA A 104 -1.00 4.28 32.39
N PRO A 105 -0.63 4.58 31.15
CA PRO A 105 0.06 5.82 30.84
C PRO A 105 -0.82 7.02 31.16
N GLU A 106 -0.24 8.03 31.80
CA GLU A 106 -0.91 9.31 32.03
C GLU A 106 -1.09 10.05 30.72
N MET A 107 -2.32 10.51 30.45
CA MET A 107 -2.62 11.29 29.25
C MET A 107 -2.40 12.78 29.55
N PRO A 108 -1.49 13.45 28.84
CA PRO A 108 -1.18 14.86 29.10
C PRO A 108 -2.37 15.76 28.75
N THR A 109 -2.53 16.83 29.51
CA THR A 109 -3.58 17.83 29.29
C THR A 109 -3.25 18.77 28.12
N SER A 110 -1.99 18.86 27.74
CA SER A 110 -1.47 19.74 26.69
C SER A 110 -1.44 19.10 25.30
N SER A 111 -1.57 17.77 25.20
CA SER A 111 -1.55 17.02 23.95
C SER A 111 -2.68 16.00 23.89
N SER A 112 -2.90 15.40 22.71
CA SER A 112 -3.99 14.43 22.50
C SER A 112 -3.78 13.09 23.19
N GLY A 113 -2.57 12.76 23.63
CA GLY A 113 -2.22 11.44 24.14
C GLY A 113 -1.89 10.40 23.07
N ARG A 114 -1.80 10.80 21.80
CA ARG A 114 -1.46 9.87 20.70
C ARG A 114 -0.05 9.29 20.82
N LEU A 115 0.90 10.07 21.32
CA LEU A 115 2.28 9.61 21.54
C LEU A 115 2.33 8.57 22.66
N GLU A 116 1.65 8.82 23.76
CA GLU A 116 1.55 7.93 24.92
C GLU A 116 0.84 6.61 24.52
N LEU A 117 -0.22 6.70 23.75
CA LEU A 117 -0.89 5.52 23.17
C LEU A 117 0.04 4.73 22.25
N ALA A 118 0.78 5.42 21.38
CA ALA A 118 1.73 4.75 20.49
C ALA A 118 2.85 4.04 21.26
N GLN A 119 3.40 4.69 22.28
CA GLN A 119 4.41 4.12 23.17
C GLN A 119 3.88 2.88 23.90
N TRP A 120 2.66 2.94 24.44
CA TRP A 120 2.00 1.81 25.07
C TRP A 120 1.78 0.63 24.12
N ILE A 121 1.38 0.89 22.87
CA ILE A 121 1.20 -0.16 21.86
C ILE A 121 2.52 -0.87 21.53
N VAL A 122 3.62 -0.13 21.38
CA VAL A 122 4.92 -0.70 20.97
C VAL A 122 5.81 -1.09 22.15
N ASP A 123 5.34 -0.94 23.37
CA ASP A 123 6.08 -1.36 24.55
C ASP A 123 6.42 -2.84 24.49
N PRO A 124 7.68 -3.25 24.65
CA PRO A 124 8.07 -4.65 24.70
C PRO A 124 7.33 -5.48 25.75
N ALA A 125 6.88 -4.86 26.84
CA ALA A 125 6.08 -5.51 27.87
C ALA A 125 4.61 -5.75 27.46
N ASN A 126 4.14 -5.09 26.38
CA ASN A 126 2.78 -5.30 25.90
C ASN A 126 2.62 -6.73 25.32
N PRO A 127 1.83 -7.61 25.95
CA PRO A 127 1.75 -9.01 25.57
C PRO A 127 0.97 -9.23 24.25
N LEU A 128 0.19 -8.26 23.78
CA LEU A 128 -0.73 -8.44 22.66
C LEU A 128 -0.11 -8.02 21.34
N THR A 129 0.55 -6.87 21.27
CA THR A 129 0.98 -6.29 19.98
C THR A 129 1.89 -7.24 19.20
N SER A 130 2.91 -7.81 19.85
CA SER A 130 3.84 -8.74 19.18
C SER A 130 3.15 -10.03 18.77
N ARG A 131 2.29 -10.61 19.64
CA ARG A 131 1.53 -11.84 19.32
C ARG A 131 0.56 -11.64 18.17
N VAL A 132 -0.18 -10.53 18.15
CA VAL A 132 -1.12 -10.21 17.06
C VAL A 132 -0.38 -10.04 15.74
N MET A 133 0.73 -9.31 15.74
CA MET A 133 1.52 -9.10 14.50
C MET A 133 2.12 -10.41 13.98
N VAL A 134 2.72 -11.21 14.87
CA VAL A 134 3.26 -12.52 14.51
C VAL A 134 2.17 -13.43 13.95
N ASN A 135 1.00 -13.48 14.61
CA ASN A 135 -0.11 -14.29 14.14
C ASN A 135 -0.63 -13.86 12.76
N ARG A 136 -0.67 -12.56 12.47
CA ARG A 136 -1.04 -12.05 11.15
C ARG A 136 -0.03 -12.43 10.08
N VAL A 137 1.26 -12.27 10.35
CA VAL A 137 2.32 -12.70 9.41
C VAL A 137 2.27 -14.21 9.18
N TRP A 138 2.09 -15.00 10.25
CA TRP A 138 1.89 -16.44 10.17
C TRP A 138 0.67 -16.81 9.32
N HIS A 139 -0.47 -16.15 9.55
CA HIS A 139 -1.69 -16.36 8.77
C HIS A 139 -1.46 -16.13 7.28
N TRP A 140 -0.78 -15.04 6.91
CA TRP A 140 -0.52 -14.73 5.50
C TRP A 140 0.45 -15.71 4.84
N LEU A 141 1.38 -16.26 5.59
CA LEU A 141 2.36 -17.21 5.05
C LEU A 141 1.83 -18.66 5.01
N ILE A 142 1.14 -19.10 6.05
CA ILE A 142 0.66 -20.48 6.20
C ILE A 142 -0.79 -20.67 5.73
N GLY A 143 -1.57 -19.60 5.66
CA GLY A 143 -3.00 -19.62 5.27
C GLY A 143 -3.98 -19.74 6.43
N ALA A 144 -3.52 -20.05 7.64
CA ALA A 144 -4.29 -20.03 8.86
C ALA A 144 -3.44 -19.51 10.01
N GLY A 145 -3.99 -18.65 10.87
CA GLY A 145 -3.29 -18.17 12.06
C GLY A 145 -3.09 -19.27 13.10
N LEU A 146 -2.08 -19.11 13.96
CA LEU A 146 -1.96 -19.91 15.18
C LEU A 146 -3.19 -19.68 16.07
N VAL A 147 -3.65 -18.43 16.14
CA VAL A 147 -4.99 -18.04 16.58
C VAL A 147 -5.82 -17.80 15.31
N ARG A 148 -6.84 -18.62 15.07
CA ARG A 148 -7.62 -18.58 13.83
C ARG A 148 -8.53 -17.36 13.72
N THR A 149 -9.01 -16.86 14.86
CA THR A 149 -9.74 -15.59 14.97
C THR A 149 -8.78 -14.42 14.93
N VAL A 150 -8.20 -14.13 13.76
CA VAL A 150 -7.08 -13.21 13.55
C VAL A 150 -7.33 -11.80 14.10
N ASP A 151 -8.60 -11.36 14.07
CA ASP A 151 -9.03 -10.05 14.58
C ASP A 151 -9.60 -10.10 16.00
N ASN A 152 -9.60 -11.29 16.64
CA ASN A 152 -10.15 -11.45 17.97
C ASN A 152 -9.23 -12.32 18.85
N PHE A 153 -8.43 -11.66 19.67
CA PHE A 153 -7.57 -12.24 20.69
C PHE A 153 -8.20 -12.17 22.09
N GLY A 154 -9.46 -11.77 22.15
CA GLY A 154 -10.21 -11.67 23.40
C GLY A 154 -10.81 -13.02 23.85
N THR A 155 -11.61 -12.97 24.93
CA THR A 155 -12.22 -14.15 25.56
C THR A 155 -13.21 -14.91 24.65
N THR A 156 -13.72 -14.25 23.60
CA THR A 156 -14.58 -14.87 22.59
C THR A 156 -13.82 -15.36 21.36
N GLY A 157 -12.51 -15.14 21.31
CA GLY A 157 -11.62 -15.66 20.28
C GLY A 157 -11.20 -17.11 20.55
N GLU A 158 -10.59 -17.73 19.52
CA GLU A 158 -10.01 -19.07 19.67
C GLU A 158 -8.68 -19.02 20.45
N SER A 159 -8.41 -20.06 21.23
CA SER A 159 -7.08 -20.26 21.79
C SER A 159 -6.06 -20.64 20.72
N PRO A 160 -4.79 -20.25 20.88
CA PRO A 160 -3.75 -20.60 19.91
C PRO A 160 -3.56 -22.12 19.84
N SER A 161 -3.40 -22.65 18.61
CA SER A 161 -3.12 -24.07 18.41
C SER A 161 -1.75 -24.48 18.96
N HIS A 162 -0.78 -23.58 18.96
CA HIS A 162 0.59 -23.77 19.42
C HIS A 162 1.02 -22.55 20.25
N PRO A 163 0.60 -22.47 21.54
CA PRO A 163 0.87 -21.28 22.36
C PRO A 163 2.36 -21.01 22.56
N ALA A 164 3.16 -22.03 22.83
CA ALA A 164 4.59 -21.90 23.01
C ALA A 164 5.31 -21.37 21.74
N LEU A 165 4.85 -21.77 20.54
CA LEU A 165 5.39 -21.28 19.29
C LEU A 165 5.02 -19.80 19.07
N LEU A 166 3.78 -19.42 19.35
CA LEU A 166 3.33 -18.04 19.25
C LEU A 166 4.15 -17.14 20.18
N ASP A 167 4.36 -17.56 21.42
CA ASP A 167 5.13 -16.82 22.41
C ASP A 167 6.62 -16.70 22.01
N HIS A 168 7.23 -17.80 21.56
CA HIS A 168 8.60 -17.78 21.08
C HIS A 168 8.81 -16.80 19.93
N LEU A 169 7.94 -16.87 18.92
CA LEU A 169 8.03 -15.95 17.77
C LEU A 169 7.76 -14.50 18.17
N ALA A 170 6.84 -14.25 19.13
CA ALA A 170 6.52 -12.92 19.59
C ALA A 170 7.71 -12.27 20.34
N VAL A 171 8.36 -13.01 21.25
CA VAL A 171 9.57 -12.56 21.95
C VAL A 171 10.70 -12.30 20.96
N GLN A 172 10.97 -13.25 20.07
CA GLN A 172 12.01 -13.12 19.06
C GLN A 172 11.77 -11.94 18.11
N PHE A 173 10.50 -11.65 17.75
CA PHE A 173 10.14 -10.51 16.91
C PHE A 173 10.50 -9.17 17.57
N VAL A 174 10.24 -9.02 18.87
CA VAL A 174 10.62 -7.84 19.66
C VAL A 174 12.16 -7.72 19.77
N GLU A 175 12.85 -8.79 20.17
CA GLU A 175 14.30 -8.84 20.31
C GLU A 175 15.05 -8.53 18.99
N GLN A 176 14.47 -8.89 17.87
CA GLN A 176 15.00 -8.60 16.54
C GLN A 176 14.68 -7.19 16.04
N GLY A 177 14.14 -6.31 16.88
CA GLY A 177 13.82 -4.92 16.59
C GLY A 177 12.58 -4.75 15.72
N TRP A 178 11.55 -5.55 15.95
CA TRP A 178 10.25 -5.50 15.24
C TRP A 178 10.39 -5.70 13.72
N SER A 179 11.36 -6.47 13.29
CA SER A 179 11.67 -6.69 11.89
C SER A 179 10.76 -7.74 11.25
N VAL A 180 9.73 -7.29 10.51
CA VAL A 180 8.86 -8.17 9.73
C VAL A 180 9.65 -9.02 8.72
N LYS A 181 10.71 -8.47 8.11
CA LYS A 181 11.56 -9.23 7.18
C LYS A 181 12.27 -10.40 7.86
N LYS A 182 12.80 -10.20 9.08
CA LYS A 182 13.44 -11.28 9.83
C LYS A 182 12.43 -12.34 10.24
N LEU A 183 11.24 -11.93 10.72
CA LEU A 183 10.16 -12.84 11.06
C LEU A 183 9.72 -13.69 9.87
N ILE A 184 9.46 -13.06 8.70
CA ILE A 184 9.13 -13.79 7.46
C ILE A 184 10.23 -14.79 7.14
N ARG A 185 11.51 -14.37 7.17
CA ARG A 185 12.64 -15.25 6.90
C ARG A 185 12.67 -16.47 7.83
N THR A 186 12.45 -16.25 9.13
CA THR A 186 12.41 -17.34 10.12
C THR A 186 11.32 -18.35 9.78
N ILE A 187 10.12 -17.87 9.45
CA ILE A 187 8.98 -18.75 9.12
C ILE A 187 9.21 -19.51 7.81
N VAL A 188 9.61 -18.83 6.72
CA VAL A 188 9.74 -19.49 5.40
C VAL A 188 10.91 -20.47 5.33
N LEU A 189 11.93 -20.31 6.17
CA LEU A 189 13.02 -21.26 6.27
C LEU A 189 12.70 -22.47 7.16
N SER A 190 11.57 -22.45 7.88
CA SER A 190 11.15 -23.56 8.76
C SER A 190 10.79 -24.81 7.95
N ARG A 191 10.88 -25.98 8.59
CA ARG A 191 10.40 -27.24 7.99
C ARG A 191 8.90 -27.21 7.73
N THR A 192 8.13 -26.56 8.61
CA THR A 192 6.67 -26.44 8.51
C THR A 192 6.25 -25.73 7.23
N TYR A 193 6.92 -24.63 6.87
CA TYR A 193 6.60 -23.90 5.63
C TYR A 193 6.91 -24.71 4.36
N ARG A 194 7.91 -25.59 4.42
CA ARG A 194 8.37 -26.41 3.30
C ARG A 194 7.67 -27.78 3.20
N LEU A 195 6.65 -28.02 4.01
CA LEU A 195 5.83 -29.22 3.89
C LEU A 195 5.05 -29.22 2.57
N SER A 196 4.85 -30.42 2.00
CA SER A 196 3.96 -30.59 0.85
C SER A 196 2.52 -30.26 1.22
N SER A 197 1.77 -29.69 0.30
CA SER A 197 0.32 -29.50 0.43
C SER A 197 -0.51 -30.76 0.15
N SER A 198 0.14 -31.86 -0.20
CA SER A 198 -0.52 -33.16 -0.37
C SER A 198 -1.00 -33.67 0.99
N ARG A 199 -2.31 -33.91 1.11
CA ARG A 199 -2.86 -34.59 2.28
C ARG A 199 -2.44 -36.06 2.22
N GLY A 200 -1.70 -36.52 3.21
CA GLY A 200 -1.51 -37.95 3.42
C GLY A 200 -2.83 -38.64 3.79
N THR A 201 -2.80 -39.94 4.01
CA THR A 201 -3.96 -40.74 4.39
C THR A 201 -4.49 -40.46 5.82
N GLN A 202 -3.88 -39.57 6.57
CA GLN A 202 -4.24 -39.24 7.95
C GLN A 202 -5.50 -38.36 7.98
N GLN A 203 -6.63 -38.96 8.38
CA GLN A 203 -7.93 -38.28 8.63
C GLN A 203 -8.04 -37.62 10.00
N GLN A 204 -7.01 -37.71 10.84
CA GLN A 204 -7.07 -37.29 12.24
C GLN A 204 -7.08 -35.80 12.51
N ASP A 205 -6.66 -34.97 11.52
CA ASP A 205 -6.62 -33.50 11.64
C ASP A 205 -7.19 -32.85 10.35
N PRO A 206 -8.53 -32.90 10.17
CA PRO A 206 -9.17 -32.42 8.95
C PRO A 206 -8.97 -30.92 8.72
N GLU A 207 -8.80 -30.15 9.77
CA GLU A 207 -8.57 -28.70 9.72
C GLU A 207 -7.09 -28.33 9.67
N ASN A 208 -6.18 -29.30 9.67
CA ASN A 208 -4.74 -29.10 9.71
C ASN A 208 -4.28 -28.16 10.85
N ARG A 209 -4.87 -28.33 12.04
CA ARG A 209 -4.49 -27.56 13.24
C ARG A 209 -3.10 -27.90 13.74
N LEU A 210 -2.65 -29.13 13.53
CA LEU A 210 -1.33 -29.64 13.92
C LEU A 210 -0.26 -29.41 12.85
N LEU A 211 -0.61 -28.76 11.73
CA LEU A 211 0.32 -28.42 10.65
C LEU A 211 1.05 -29.64 10.08
N THR A 212 0.31 -30.73 9.84
CA THR A 212 0.86 -31.99 9.29
C THR A 212 1.21 -31.89 7.82
N HIS A 213 0.66 -30.91 7.12
CA HIS A 213 0.93 -30.57 5.72
C HIS A 213 0.82 -29.06 5.51
N MET A 214 1.29 -28.53 4.37
CA MET A 214 1.08 -27.13 4.02
C MET A 214 -0.37 -26.89 3.59
N ASN A 215 -0.98 -25.79 4.04
CA ASN A 215 -2.30 -25.41 3.57
C ASN A 215 -2.27 -24.96 2.11
N ARG A 216 -3.21 -25.41 1.30
CA ARG A 216 -3.45 -24.82 -0.02
C ARG A 216 -4.04 -23.43 0.17
N ARG A 217 -3.42 -22.43 -0.45
CA ARG A 217 -3.88 -21.05 -0.37
C ARG A 217 -4.35 -20.56 -1.72
N ARG A 218 -5.51 -19.96 -1.77
CA ARG A 218 -5.94 -19.25 -2.97
C ARG A 218 -5.14 -17.95 -3.11
N LEU A 219 -4.77 -17.61 -4.34
CA LEU A 219 -4.25 -16.28 -4.66
C LEU A 219 -5.32 -15.24 -4.35
N ASP A 220 -4.93 -14.15 -3.70
CA ASP A 220 -5.77 -12.97 -3.58
C ASP A 220 -5.91 -12.26 -4.95
N ALA A 221 -6.86 -11.34 -5.03
CA ALA A 221 -7.19 -10.65 -6.27
C ALA A 221 -5.98 -9.92 -6.86
N GLU A 222 -5.15 -9.32 -6.00
CA GLU A 222 -3.94 -8.61 -6.38
C GLU A 222 -2.89 -9.55 -6.96
N SER A 223 -2.62 -10.66 -6.26
CA SER A 223 -1.65 -11.65 -6.72
C SER A 223 -2.13 -12.36 -7.99
N LEU A 224 -3.43 -12.61 -8.13
CA LEU A 224 -4.01 -13.18 -9.34
C LEU A 224 -3.80 -12.27 -10.55
N ARG A 225 -4.05 -10.96 -10.40
CA ARG A 225 -3.79 -9.97 -11.46
C ARG A 225 -2.31 -9.89 -11.80
N ASP A 226 -1.46 -9.78 -10.79
CA ASP A 226 0.00 -9.65 -10.99
C ASP A 226 0.58 -10.92 -11.64
N THR A 227 0.07 -12.10 -11.29
CA THR A 227 0.48 -13.36 -11.94
C THR A 227 0.14 -13.36 -13.42
N MET A 228 -1.08 -12.94 -13.81
CA MET A 228 -1.46 -12.85 -15.22
C MET A 228 -0.58 -11.85 -15.97
N LEU A 229 -0.29 -10.68 -15.40
CA LEU A 229 0.62 -9.69 -15.98
C LEU A 229 2.05 -10.24 -16.13
N ALA A 230 2.54 -10.94 -15.11
CA ALA A 230 3.89 -11.52 -15.12
C ALA A 230 4.04 -12.60 -16.19
N VAL A 231 3.07 -13.51 -16.29
CA VAL A 231 3.03 -14.57 -17.30
C VAL A 231 2.89 -13.97 -18.70
N GLY A 232 2.05 -12.92 -18.85
CA GLY A 232 1.93 -12.15 -20.10
C GLY A 232 3.17 -11.34 -20.46
N GLY A 233 4.09 -11.14 -19.49
CA GLY A 233 5.34 -10.39 -19.70
C GLY A 233 5.16 -8.87 -19.70
N THR A 234 4.06 -8.40 -19.14
CA THR A 234 3.71 -6.97 -19.09
C THR A 234 3.82 -6.35 -17.70
N LEU A 235 4.09 -7.16 -16.66
CA LEU A 235 4.18 -6.65 -15.29
C LEU A 235 5.34 -5.68 -15.14
N GLU A 236 5.02 -4.45 -14.76
CA GLU A 236 6.00 -3.41 -14.41
C GLU A 236 6.31 -3.43 -12.92
N LEU A 237 7.61 -3.50 -12.59
CA LEU A 237 8.11 -3.58 -11.21
C LEU A 237 8.51 -2.22 -10.65
N GLU A 238 8.29 -1.12 -11.37
CA GLU A 238 8.59 0.23 -10.89
C GLU A 238 7.88 0.52 -9.58
N MET A 239 8.62 1.10 -8.63
CA MET A 239 8.14 1.43 -7.29
C MET A 239 7.95 2.93 -7.13
N GLY A 240 6.95 3.31 -6.32
CA GLY A 240 6.69 4.70 -5.98
C GLY A 240 5.85 5.45 -7.01
N GLY A 241 5.73 6.75 -6.83
CA GLY A 241 4.93 7.64 -7.67
C GLY A 241 3.41 7.55 -7.43
N SER A 242 2.68 8.48 -8.03
CA SER A 242 1.21 8.49 -7.98
C SER A 242 0.64 7.37 -8.86
N THR A 243 -0.45 6.78 -8.43
CA THR A 243 -1.16 5.72 -9.14
C THR A 243 -2.43 6.21 -9.83
N PHE A 244 -2.71 7.50 -9.71
CA PHE A 244 -3.83 8.16 -10.38
C PHE A 244 -3.42 9.58 -10.80
N PRO A 245 -4.06 10.16 -11.83
CA PRO A 245 -3.76 11.50 -12.31
C PRO A 245 -3.95 12.56 -11.21
N VAL A 246 -3.06 13.54 -11.15
CA VAL A 246 -3.11 14.64 -10.15
C VAL A 246 -4.41 15.45 -10.27
N ASN A 247 -4.99 15.51 -11.47
CA ASN A 247 -6.23 16.23 -11.77
C ASN A 247 -7.49 15.34 -11.68
N LEU A 248 -7.40 14.16 -11.06
CA LEU A 248 -8.58 13.31 -10.85
C LEU A 248 -9.57 14.04 -9.94
N THR A 249 -10.75 14.37 -10.47
CA THR A 249 -11.81 15.10 -9.75
C THR A 249 -12.86 14.17 -9.15
N THR A 250 -12.96 12.93 -9.64
CA THR A 250 -13.90 11.93 -9.16
C THR A 250 -13.31 10.52 -9.31
N ASP A 251 -13.60 9.65 -8.36
CA ASP A 251 -13.26 8.23 -8.41
C ASP A 251 -14.29 7.40 -9.19
N VAL A 252 -15.48 7.96 -9.41
CA VAL A 252 -16.56 7.28 -10.15
C VAL A 252 -16.16 7.06 -11.60
N GLY A 253 -16.14 5.80 -12.02
CA GLY A 253 -15.77 5.41 -13.38
C GLY A 253 -14.27 5.40 -13.66
N PHE A 254 -13.42 5.70 -12.69
CA PHE A 254 -11.98 5.57 -12.85
C PHE A 254 -11.59 4.11 -13.10
N ARG A 255 -10.77 3.88 -14.11
CA ARG A 255 -10.23 2.57 -14.44
C ARG A 255 -8.72 2.61 -14.44
N PHE A 256 -8.12 1.81 -13.57
CA PHE A 256 -6.68 1.62 -13.53
C PHE A 256 -6.25 0.68 -14.66
N GLN A 257 -5.49 1.20 -15.61
CA GLN A 257 -5.07 0.46 -16.81
C GLN A 257 -3.57 0.14 -16.84
N GLU A 258 -2.79 0.73 -15.93
CA GLU A 258 -1.35 0.54 -15.90
C GLU A 258 -0.98 -0.90 -15.56
N PRO A 259 0.07 -1.49 -16.19
CA PRO A 259 0.51 -2.86 -15.91
C PRO A 259 1.40 -2.96 -14.67
N ARG A 260 1.38 -1.97 -13.80
CA ARG A 260 2.10 -1.97 -12.52
C ARG A 260 1.53 -3.00 -11.56
N ARG A 261 2.34 -3.38 -10.56
CA ARG A 261 1.93 -4.28 -9.49
C ARG A 261 0.66 -3.80 -8.81
N SER A 262 -0.21 -4.74 -8.47
CA SER A 262 -1.53 -4.44 -7.88
C SER A 262 -1.47 -3.73 -6.53
N VAL A 263 -0.32 -3.75 -5.83
CA VAL A 263 -0.11 -2.94 -4.62
C VAL A 263 -0.21 -1.43 -4.90
N TYR A 264 -0.05 -1.01 -6.16
CA TYR A 264 -0.18 0.38 -6.60
C TYR A 264 -1.56 0.71 -7.18
N VAL A 265 -2.47 -0.26 -7.30
CA VAL A 265 -3.84 0.00 -7.77
C VAL A 265 -4.57 0.84 -6.74
N PRO A 266 -5.10 2.02 -7.11
CA PRO A 266 -5.86 2.83 -6.18
C PRO A 266 -7.13 2.12 -5.75
N VAL A 267 -7.40 2.13 -4.46
CA VAL A 267 -8.57 1.52 -3.85
C VAL A 267 -9.52 2.62 -3.40
N PHE A 268 -10.52 2.91 -4.21
CA PHE A 268 -11.60 3.84 -3.86
C PHE A 268 -12.75 3.08 -3.23
N ARG A 269 -13.36 3.66 -2.18
CA ARG A 269 -14.46 3.01 -1.44
C ARG A 269 -15.70 2.76 -2.30
N SER A 270 -15.94 3.64 -3.26
CA SER A 270 -17.10 3.62 -4.16
C SER A 270 -16.83 3.02 -5.53
N SER A 271 -15.58 2.66 -5.85
CA SER A 271 -15.20 2.18 -7.17
C SER A 271 -13.99 1.24 -7.07
N LEU A 272 -14.28 -0.04 -6.86
CA LEU A 272 -13.25 -1.08 -6.91
C LEU A 272 -13.08 -1.57 -8.35
N PRO A 273 -11.86 -1.99 -8.76
CA PRO A 273 -11.67 -2.73 -9.99
C PRO A 273 -12.50 -4.02 -10.00
N GLU A 274 -13.16 -4.33 -11.12
CA GLU A 274 -14.05 -5.49 -11.26
C GLU A 274 -13.39 -6.82 -10.84
N LEU A 275 -12.10 -7.01 -11.20
CA LEU A 275 -11.34 -8.17 -10.76
C LEU A 275 -11.27 -8.27 -9.22
N PHE A 276 -11.10 -7.13 -8.55
CA PHE A 276 -11.02 -7.09 -7.09
C PHE A 276 -12.38 -7.42 -6.45
N GLU A 277 -13.47 -6.89 -6.99
CA GLU A 277 -14.82 -7.20 -6.52
C GLU A 277 -15.15 -8.69 -6.66
N VAL A 278 -14.82 -9.27 -7.83
CA VAL A 278 -15.14 -10.67 -8.14
C VAL A 278 -14.29 -11.65 -7.33
N PHE A 279 -13.04 -11.28 -6.97
CA PHE A 279 -12.10 -12.18 -6.28
C PHE A 279 -11.89 -11.85 -4.79
N ASP A 280 -12.93 -11.42 -4.10
CA ASP A 280 -13.00 -11.27 -2.65
C ASP A 280 -11.93 -10.32 -2.07
N PHE A 281 -11.72 -9.17 -2.74
CA PHE A 281 -10.90 -8.10 -2.18
C PHE A 281 -11.50 -7.61 -0.86
N ALA A 282 -10.64 -7.21 0.09
CA ALA A 282 -11.10 -6.70 1.36
C ALA A 282 -11.97 -5.45 1.19
N ASN A 283 -13.08 -5.36 1.93
CA ASN A 283 -13.90 -4.16 1.96
C ASN A 283 -13.07 -2.98 2.50
N PRO A 284 -12.84 -1.91 1.69
CA PRO A 284 -11.98 -0.81 2.10
C PRO A 284 -12.56 0.06 3.23
N SER A 285 -13.81 -0.18 3.62
CA SER A 285 -14.48 0.51 4.73
C SER A 285 -14.40 -0.24 6.06
N LEU A 286 -13.90 -1.48 6.06
CA LEU A 286 -13.86 -2.34 7.25
C LEU A 286 -12.41 -2.78 7.56
N VAL A 287 -12.12 -2.91 8.84
CA VAL A 287 -10.87 -3.57 9.28
C VAL A 287 -11.02 -5.06 9.01
N THR A 288 -10.14 -5.62 8.18
CA THR A 288 -10.21 -7.02 7.76
C THR A 288 -8.86 -7.70 7.99
N GLY A 289 -8.76 -8.55 8.98
CA GLY A 289 -7.55 -9.35 9.25
C GLY A 289 -7.50 -10.65 8.45
N ARG A 290 -8.65 -11.17 8.06
CA ARG A 290 -8.80 -12.35 7.21
C ARG A 290 -9.81 -12.03 6.12
N ARG A 291 -9.42 -12.19 4.85
CA ARG A 291 -10.31 -12.05 3.71
C ARG A 291 -11.19 -13.28 3.53
N ASP A 292 -12.38 -13.09 3.00
CA ASP A 292 -13.22 -14.20 2.56
C ASP A 292 -12.59 -14.90 1.36
N VAL A 293 -12.93 -16.16 1.20
CA VAL A 293 -12.52 -16.98 0.05
C VAL A 293 -13.76 -17.70 -0.46
N SER A 294 -14.37 -17.12 -1.49
CA SER A 294 -15.54 -17.70 -2.14
C SER A 294 -15.17 -18.45 -3.43
N THR A 295 -16.02 -19.36 -3.87
CA THR A 295 -15.95 -19.97 -5.20
C THR A 295 -17.33 -19.85 -5.82
N VAL A 296 -17.50 -18.83 -6.66
CA VAL A 296 -18.79 -18.43 -7.22
C VAL A 296 -18.73 -18.31 -8.75
N ALA A 297 -19.87 -18.47 -9.40
CA ALA A 297 -19.97 -18.43 -10.84
C ALA A 297 -19.42 -17.13 -11.50
N PRO A 298 -19.60 -15.93 -10.92
CA PRO A 298 -19.01 -14.71 -11.48
C PRO A 298 -17.48 -14.78 -11.67
N GLN A 299 -16.75 -15.50 -10.82
CA GLN A 299 -15.30 -15.69 -10.98
C GLN A 299 -14.96 -16.48 -12.24
N ALA A 300 -15.69 -17.55 -12.52
CA ALA A 300 -15.51 -18.31 -13.74
C ALA A 300 -15.87 -17.49 -14.99
N LEU A 301 -17.00 -16.77 -14.94
CA LEU A 301 -17.43 -15.90 -16.04
C LEU A 301 -16.44 -14.76 -16.31
N PHE A 302 -15.87 -14.16 -15.28
CA PHE A 302 -14.81 -13.15 -15.41
C PHE A 302 -13.59 -13.73 -16.13
N MET A 303 -13.08 -14.88 -15.67
CA MET A 303 -11.92 -15.54 -16.27
C MET A 303 -12.16 -15.96 -17.72
N MET A 304 -13.39 -16.31 -18.08
CA MET A 304 -13.77 -16.69 -19.45
C MET A 304 -13.90 -15.50 -20.39
N ASN A 305 -14.49 -14.39 -19.93
CA ASN A 305 -15.01 -13.35 -20.82
C ASN A 305 -14.28 -12.02 -20.73
N HIS A 306 -13.61 -11.73 -19.58
CA HIS A 306 -13.05 -10.41 -19.36
C HIS A 306 -11.87 -10.13 -20.30
N VAL A 307 -11.87 -8.94 -20.92
CA VAL A 307 -10.85 -8.51 -21.88
C VAL A 307 -9.43 -8.61 -21.33
N PHE A 308 -9.22 -8.22 -20.07
CA PHE A 308 -7.93 -8.30 -19.41
C PHE A 308 -7.35 -9.73 -19.44
N VAL A 309 -8.15 -10.73 -19.06
CA VAL A 309 -7.72 -12.15 -19.04
C VAL A 309 -7.35 -12.62 -20.44
N ARG A 310 -8.19 -12.34 -21.42
CA ARG A 310 -7.95 -12.69 -22.83
C ARG A 310 -6.68 -12.00 -23.38
N THR A 311 -6.48 -10.74 -23.04
CA THR A 311 -5.28 -9.99 -23.45
C THR A 311 -4.02 -10.63 -22.87
N GLN A 312 -4.00 -10.96 -21.56
CA GLN A 312 -2.84 -11.60 -20.94
C GLN A 312 -2.60 -13.01 -21.48
N ALA A 313 -3.66 -13.76 -21.76
CA ALA A 313 -3.55 -15.08 -22.42
C ALA A 313 -2.92 -14.96 -23.81
N ARG A 314 -3.34 -13.97 -24.60
CA ARG A 314 -2.78 -13.71 -25.93
C ARG A 314 -1.29 -13.30 -25.86
N LEU A 315 -0.94 -12.38 -25.01
CA LEU A 315 0.45 -11.96 -24.84
C LEU A 315 1.35 -13.12 -24.39
N THR A 316 0.83 -13.99 -23.51
CA THR A 316 1.51 -15.22 -23.11
C THR A 316 1.71 -16.16 -24.30
N ALA A 317 0.68 -16.38 -25.10
CA ALA A 317 0.74 -17.21 -26.32
C ALA A 317 1.77 -16.67 -27.32
N GLU A 318 1.76 -15.38 -27.59
CA GLU A 318 2.76 -14.72 -28.44
C GLU A 318 4.19 -14.89 -27.93
N ARG A 319 4.41 -14.77 -26.59
CA ARG A 319 5.74 -15.04 -25.97
C ARG A 319 6.19 -16.47 -26.15
N LEU A 320 5.29 -17.43 -25.97
CA LEU A 320 5.61 -18.86 -26.17
C LEU A 320 5.95 -19.16 -27.62
N LEU A 321 5.23 -18.56 -28.57
CA LEU A 321 5.46 -18.75 -30.00
C LEU A 321 6.76 -18.11 -30.52
N ARG A 322 7.21 -17.01 -29.90
CA ARG A 322 8.51 -16.37 -30.21
C ARG A 322 9.73 -17.24 -29.89
N GLN A 323 9.57 -18.28 -29.05
CA GLN A 323 10.64 -19.24 -28.76
C GLN A 323 10.75 -20.26 -29.92
N SER A 324 11.36 -19.84 -31.03
CA SER A 324 11.44 -20.59 -32.27
C SER A 324 12.26 -21.87 -32.15
N GLU A 325 13.19 -21.92 -31.21
CA GLU A 325 14.04 -23.07 -30.91
C GLU A 325 13.31 -24.23 -30.23
N LEU A 326 12.15 -23.98 -29.62
CA LEU A 326 11.39 -25.02 -28.94
C LEU A 326 10.40 -25.70 -29.87
N THR A 327 10.29 -27.03 -29.71
CA THR A 327 9.19 -27.78 -30.36
C THR A 327 7.84 -27.42 -29.75
N ALA A 328 6.75 -27.73 -30.41
CA ALA A 328 5.40 -27.52 -29.85
C ALA A 328 5.20 -28.25 -28.51
N GLY A 329 5.78 -29.44 -28.37
CA GLY A 329 5.76 -30.20 -27.10
C GLY A 329 6.52 -29.49 -25.97
N ASP A 330 7.71 -29.00 -26.26
CA ASP A 330 8.53 -28.29 -25.29
C ASP A 330 7.87 -26.97 -24.87
N ARG A 331 7.25 -26.24 -25.81
CA ARG A 331 6.47 -25.02 -25.49
C ARG A 331 5.29 -25.31 -24.58
N ILE A 332 4.60 -26.46 -24.75
CA ILE A 332 3.51 -26.87 -23.85
C ILE A 332 4.08 -27.10 -22.44
N VAL A 333 5.17 -27.86 -22.30
CA VAL A 333 5.81 -28.10 -21.01
C VAL A 333 6.22 -26.77 -20.36
N HIS A 334 6.79 -25.87 -21.17
CA HIS A 334 7.18 -24.52 -20.70
C HIS A 334 5.96 -23.67 -20.25
N ALA A 335 4.84 -23.74 -20.98
CA ALA A 335 3.60 -23.09 -20.58
C ALA A 335 3.09 -23.58 -19.22
N TYR A 336 3.08 -24.90 -18.99
CA TYR A 336 2.69 -25.48 -17.71
C TYR A 336 3.61 -25.01 -16.57
N LEU A 337 4.91 -24.99 -16.82
CA LEU A 337 5.88 -24.53 -15.84
C LEU A 337 5.72 -23.05 -15.49
N GLN A 338 5.51 -22.18 -16.48
CA GLN A 338 5.33 -20.74 -16.26
C GLN A 338 3.97 -20.38 -15.64
N ILE A 339 2.90 -21.06 -16.05
CA ILE A 339 1.54 -20.71 -15.65
C ILE A 339 1.14 -21.43 -14.36
N LEU A 340 1.45 -22.73 -14.26
CA LEU A 340 1.00 -23.60 -13.17
C LEU A 340 2.12 -23.99 -12.19
N GLY A 341 3.37 -23.58 -12.43
CA GLY A 341 4.52 -23.84 -11.56
C GLY A 341 4.95 -25.31 -11.49
N ARG A 342 4.54 -26.13 -12.45
CA ARG A 342 4.90 -27.56 -12.54
C ARG A 342 5.06 -28.02 -13.97
N HIS A 343 5.73 -29.16 -14.12
CA HIS A 343 5.78 -29.82 -15.44
C HIS A 343 4.42 -30.38 -15.83
N ALA A 344 4.13 -30.35 -17.14
CA ALA A 344 3.00 -31.03 -17.71
C ALA A 344 3.16 -32.56 -17.58
N THR A 345 2.08 -33.27 -17.32
CA THR A 345 2.03 -34.73 -17.45
C THR A 345 2.01 -35.14 -18.94
N GLN A 346 2.40 -36.39 -19.23
CA GLN A 346 2.34 -36.89 -20.62
C GLN A 346 0.95 -36.78 -21.23
N THR A 347 -0.09 -37.01 -20.44
CA THR A 347 -1.49 -36.87 -20.87
C THR A 347 -1.83 -35.42 -21.22
N GLU A 348 -1.41 -34.46 -20.40
CA GLU A 348 -1.64 -33.04 -20.66
C GLU A 348 -0.92 -32.56 -21.90
N VAL A 349 0.31 -33.00 -22.13
CA VAL A 349 1.05 -32.71 -23.36
C VAL A 349 0.30 -33.29 -24.59
N SER A 350 -0.14 -34.55 -24.52
CA SER A 350 -0.85 -35.21 -25.63
C SER A 350 -2.16 -34.51 -25.94
N LEU A 351 -2.98 -34.17 -24.93
CA LEU A 351 -4.23 -33.44 -25.09
C LEU A 351 -4.03 -32.05 -25.69
N SER A 352 -3.05 -31.33 -25.19
CA SER A 352 -2.71 -30.00 -25.71
C SER A 352 -2.25 -30.04 -27.16
N GLN A 353 -1.41 -31.04 -27.53
CA GLN A 353 -1.00 -31.24 -28.91
C GLN A 353 -2.17 -31.62 -29.82
N GLN A 354 -3.06 -32.48 -29.33
CA GLN A 354 -4.28 -32.85 -30.09
C GLN A 354 -5.16 -31.63 -30.34
N PHE A 355 -5.40 -30.82 -29.33
CA PHE A 355 -6.15 -29.56 -29.47
C PHE A 355 -5.48 -28.62 -30.48
N LEU A 356 -4.18 -28.35 -30.36
CA LEU A 356 -3.50 -27.47 -31.31
C LEU A 356 -3.51 -27.98 -32.75
N LYS A 357 -3.46 -29.30 -32.96
CA LYS A 357 -3.58 -29.93 -34.29
C LYS A 357 -5.01 -29.88 -34.83
N SER A 358 -6.03 -29.82 -34.00
CA SER A 358 -7.45 -29.76 -34.44
C SER A 358 -7.85 -28.41 -35.00
N VAL A 359 -7.05 -27.37 -34.77
CA VAL A 359 -7.30 -26.02 -35.28
C VAL A 359 -6.97 -25.98 -36.77
N ILE A 360 -7.97 -25.68 -37.59
CA ILE A 360 -7.90 -25.74 -39.07
C ILE A 360 -7.11 -24.55 -39.62
N ASP A 361 -7.15 -23.40 -38.94
CA ASP A 361 -6.45 -22.18 -39.38
C ASP A 361 -4.94 -22.25 -39.06
N THR A 362 -4.16 -22.53 -40.10
CA THR A 362 -2.69 -22.64 -40.04
C THR A 362 -1.98 -21.32 -40.22
N THR A 363 -2.70 -20.22 -40.39
CA THR A 363 -2.12 -18.87 -40.44
C THR A 363 -1.46 -18.51 -39.11
N GLU A 364 -0.53 -17.57 -39.13
CA GLU A 364 0.10 -17.03 -37.89
C GLU A 364 -0.97 -16.56 -36.90
N LYS A 365 -2.01 -15.91 -37.39
CA LYS A 365 -3.14 -15.46 -36.55
C LYS A 365 -3.89 -16.65 -35.94
N GLY A 366 -4.21 -17.68 -36.74
CA GLY A 366 -4.88 -18.87 -36.26
C GLY A 366 -4.07 -19.64 -35.23
N GLN A 367 -2.76 -19.70 -35.39
CA GLN A 367 -1.85 -20.28 -34.39
C GLN A 367 -1.86 -19.48 -33.08
N ILE A 368 -1.75 -18.14 -33.15
CA ILE A 368 -1.84 -17.29 -31.96
C ILE A 368 -3.19 -17.49 -31.26
N ASP A 369 -4.27 -17.54 -31.99
CA ASP A 369 -5.61 -17.70 -31.42
C ASP A 369 -5.77 -19.08 -30.73
N ALA A 370 -5.24 -20.15 -31.33
CA ALA A 370 -5.24 -21.48 -30.72
C ALA A 370 -4.43 -21.54 -29.41
N TRP A 371 -3.22 -21.01 -29.46
CA TRP A 371 -2.39 -20.93 -28.24
C TRP A 371 -2.99 -20.03 -27.17
N THR A 372 -3.68 -18.93 -27.56
CA THR A 372 -4.42 -18.07 -26.66
C THR A 372 -5.52 -18.82 -25.93
N GLN A 373 -6.30 -19.63 -26.65
CA GLN A 373 -7.36 -20.44 -26.05
C GLN A 373 -6.79 -21.48 -25.09
N MET A 374 -5.68 -22.15 -25.45
CA MET A 374 -4.99 -23.09 -24.58
C MET A 374 -4.50 -22.41 -23.30
N VAL A 375 -3.83 -21.27 -23.40
CA VAL A 375 -3.35 -20.49 -22.24
C VAL A 375 -4.53 -20.02 -21.38
N GLN A 376 -5.59 -19.52 -22.01
CA GLN A 376 -6.78 -19.09 -21.28
C GLN A 376 -7.42 -20.28 -20.54
N SER A 377 -7.46 -21.47 -21.13
CA SER A 377 -7.95 -22.67 -20.43
C SER A 377 -7.12 -23.01 -19.18
N MET A 378 -5.80 -22.77 -19.19
CA MET A 378 -4.95 -22.92 -18.01
C MET A 378 -5.28 -21.88 -16.94
N PHE A 379 -5.52 -20.61 -17.30
CA PHE A 379 -5.96 -19.57 -16.35
C PHE A 379 -7.30 -19.88 -15.70
N LEU A 380 -8.19 -20.62 -16.40
CA LEU A 380 -9.49 -21.06 -15.90
C LEU A 380 -9.39 -22.18 -14.86
N THR A 381 -8.27 -22.89 -14.80
CA THR A 381 -8.11 -24.00 -13.86
C THR A 381 -8.12 -23.53 -12.39
N ILE A 382 -8.60 -24.39 -11.51
CA ILE A 382 -8.48 -24.16 -10.06
C ILE A 382 -6.99 -24.09 -9.67
N GLU A 383 -6.15 -24.88 -10.34
CA GLU A 383 -4.71 -24.95 -10.08
C GLU A 383 -4.02 -23.60 -10.24
N PHE A 384 -4.39 -22.81 -11.26
CA PHE A 384 -3.83 -21.46 -11.46
C PHE A 384 -4.13 -20.50 -10.31
N ARG A 385 -5.25 -20.71 -9.63
CA ARG A 385 -5.71 -19.82 -8.55
C ARG A 385 -5.22 -20.22 -7.16
N TYR A 386 -4.50 -21.34 -7.03
CA TYR A 386 -4.04 -21.85 -5.73
C TYR A 386 -2.54 -22.09 -5.72
N ILE A 387 -1.89 -21.66 -4.62
CA ILE A 387 -0.52 -22.02 -4.30
C ILE A 387 -0.54 -23.39 -3.60
N ARG A 388 0.30 -24.30 -4.07
CA ARG A 388 0.50 -25.65 -3.55
C ARG A 388 1.70 -25.73 -2.63
#